data_9a04415235f196f3b547351a3e794ea6
#
_entry.id   9a04415235f196f3b547351a3e794ea6
#
_cell.length_a   1.000
_cell.length_b   1.000
_cell.length_c   1.000
_cell.angle_alpha   90.00
_cell.angle_beta   90.00
_cell.angle_gamma   90.00
#
_symmetry.space_group_name_H-M   'P 1'
#
loop_
_entity.id
_entity.type
_entity.pdbx_description
1 polymer ?
#
loop_
_entity_poly.entity_id
_entity_poly.type
_entity_poly.pdbx_seq_one_letter_code
_entity_poly.pdbx_strand_id
1 'polypeptide(L)'
;MSDRILFLSNGSICYDSTTYFIDCISEELKAMGWEVMHIRLDKATQKDKLCVLADEYDSQPFDYVFDINTKLDAVCDDSGRYCFDRLGKAVWHYILDHPFYHHDSLKVPLKNMNIICLDEMHKKFIDETYPHINSCIVLPLAAKQAESGLKPYDMRDNDLIFTASYTDPDMVYFKAKKQDSENVDFFNTFTQILFDNPEL
;
A
#
# COMPACT_ATOMS: atom_id res chain seq x y z
N MET A 1 26.99 -11.36 8.37
CA MET A 1 25.59 -11.81 8.57
C MET A 1 24.81 -11.30 7.39
N SER A 2 23.90 -12.09 6.83
CA SER A 2 23.01 -11.60 5.78
C SER A 2 21.92 -10.72 6.40
N ASP A 3 21.50 -9.67 5.73
CA ASP A 3 20.38 -8.83 6.15
C ASP A 3 19.09 -9.66 6.10
N ARG A 4 18.18 -9.41 7.05
CA ARG A 4 16.90 -10.11 7.22
C ARG A 4 15.76 -9.15 6.90
N ILE A 5 14.88 -9.53 5.98
CA ILE A 5 13.72 -8.73 5.63
C ILE A 5 12.43 -9.53 5.76
N LEU A 6 11.43 -8.90 6.38
CA LEU A 6 10.06 -9.39 6.45
C LEU A 6 9.18 -8.58 5.50
N PHE A 7 8.55 -9.23 4.55
CA PHE A 7 7.49 -8.65 3.72
C PHE A 7 6.12 -8.97 4.29
N LEU A 8 5.26 -7.96 4.34
CA LEU A 8 3.86 -8.10 4.70
C LEU A 8 2.98 -7.72 3.52
N SER A 9 2.05 -8.58 3.15
CA SER A 9 1.04 -8.29 2.12
C SER A 9 -0.37 -8.63 2.58
N ASN A 10 -1.34 -7.96 1.97
CA ASN A 10 -2.75 -8.26 2.16
C ASN A 10 -3.34 -8.76 0.83
N GLY A 11 -3.62 -10.06 0.75
CA GLY A 11 -4.09 -10.72 -0.47
C GLY A 11 -5.46 -10.30 -0.99
N SER A 12 -6.20 -9.47 -0.24
CA SER A 12 -7.49 -8.96 -0.67
C SER A 12 -7.41 -7.64 -1.46
N ILE A 13 -6.21 -7.09 -1.64
CA ILE A 13 -5.99 -5.80 -2.32
C ILE A 13 -5.60 -6.05 -3.78
N CYS A 14 -6.28 -5.36 -4.70
CA CYS A 14 -5.92 -5.29 -6.13
C CYS A 14 -5.67 -6.67 -6.78
N TYR A 15 -6.58 -7.63 -6.59
CA TYR A 15 -6.45 -8.97 -7.18
C TYR A 15 -5.13 -9.68 -6.80
N ASP A 16 -4.66 -9.45 -5.57
CA ASP A 16 -3.41 -10.02 -5.05
C ASP A 16 -2.12 -9.54 -5.75
N SER A 17 -2.19 -8.42 -6.44
CA SER A 17 -1.02 -7.86 -7.13
C SER A 17 0.14 -7.50 -6.19
N THR A 18 -0.16 -7.13 -4.95
CA THR A 18 0.87 -6.85 -3.93
C THR A 18 1.71 -8.08 -3.63
N THR A 19 1.10 -9.26 -3.53
CA THR A 19 1.82 -10.54 -3.37
C THR A 19 2.75 -10.79 -4.54
N TYR A 20 2.27 -10.59 -5.78
CA TYR A 20 3.11 -10.75 -6.97
C TYR A 20 4.33 -9.82 -6.99
N PHE A 21 4.16 -8.55 -6.61
CA PHE A 21 5.30 -7.61 -6.51
C PHE A 21 6.30 -8.04 -5.45
N ILE A 22 5.81 -8.45 -4.27
CA ILE A 22 6.67 -8.92 -3.19
C ILE A 22 7.44 -10.18 -3.61
N ASP A 23 6.80 -11.12 -4.29
CA ASP A 23 7.46 -12.35 -4.75
C ASP A 23 8.58 -12.02 -5.74
N CYS A 24 8.36 -11.11 -6.69
CA CYS A 24 9.40 -10.66 -7.62
C CYS A 24 10.59 -10.00 -6.90
N ILE A 25 10.32 -9.11 -5.94
CA ILE A 25 11.37 -8.44 -5.15
C ILE A 25 12.11 -9.48 -4.27
N SER A 26 11.38 -10.42 -3.69
CA SER A 26 11.93 -11.47 -2.83
C SER A 26 12.90 -12.38 -3.57
N GLU A 27 12.62 -12.73 -4.84
CA GLU A 27 13.49 -13.53 -5.68
C GLU A 27 14.85 -12.82 -5.88
N GLU A 28 14.83 -11.54 -6.20
CA GLU A 28 16.05 -10.74 -6.40
C GLU A 28 16.85 -10.58 -5.11
N LEU A 29 16.21 -10.28 -3.98
CA LEU A 29 16.90 -10.14 -2.70
C LEU A 29 17.52 -11.46 -2.24
N LYS A 30 16.84 -12.59 -2.43
CA LYS A 30 17.42 -13.92 -2.16
C LYS A 30 18.63 -14.20 -3.02
N ALA A 31 18.60 -13.82 -4.31
CA ALA A 31 19.74 -13.94 -5.21
C ALA A 31 20.93 -13.07 -4.76
N MET A 32 20.67 -11.94 -4.08
CA MET A 32 21.68 -11.09 -3.46
C MET A 32 22.18 -11.61 -2.10
N GLY A 33 21.63 -12.71 -1.60
CA GLY A 33 22.05 -13.35 -0.34
C GLY A 33 21.32 -12.88 0.90
N TRP A 34 20.17 -12.20 0.77
CA TRP A 34 19.33 -11.79 1.88
C TRP A 34 18.49 -12.96 2.43
N GLU A 35 18.22 -12.94 3.73
CA GLU A 35 17.21 -13.80 4.35
C GLU A 35 15.84 -13.13 4.22
N VAL A 36 14.98 -13.69 3.37
CA VAL A 36 13.68 -13.12 3.04
C VAL A 36 12.55 -13.97 3.58
N MET A 37 11.69 -13.37 4.40
CA MET A 37 10.42 -13.93 4.84
C MET A 37 9.27 -13.12 4.25
N HIS A 38 8.25 -13.81 3.71
CA HIS A 38 7.01 -13.18 3.24
C HIS A 38 5.82 -13.76 3.97
N ILE A 39 5.02 -12.90 4.58
CA ILE A 39 3.80 -13.27 5.29
C ILE A 39 2.61 -12.56 4.67
N ARG A 40 1.69 -13.39 4.16
CA ARG A 40 0.41 -12.92 3.67
C ARG A 40 -0.58 -12.83 4.83
N LEU A 41 -1.12 -11.64 5.04
CA LEU A 41 -2.11 -11.35 6.07
C LEU A 41 -3.52 -11.47 5.48
N ASP A 42 -4.40 -12.12 6.23
CA ASP A 42 -5.84 -12.13 5.93
C ASP A 42 -6.50 -10.93 6.59
N LYS A 43 -7.34 -10.22 5.85
CA LYS A 43 -8.04 -9.01 6.33
C LYS A 43 -8.80 -9.22 7.64
N ALA A 44 -9.37 -10.41 7.84
CA ALA A 44 -10.15 -10.73 9.06
C ALA A 44 -9.26 -10.93 10.31
N THR A 45 -8.03 -11.41 10.13
CA THR A 45 -7.13 -11.82 11.23
C THR A 45 -5.80 -11.06 11.25
N GLN A 46 -5.62 -10.09 10.36
CA GLN A 46 -4.32 -9.42 10.16
C GLN A 46 -3.75 -8.77 11.42
N LYS A 47 -4.61 -8.19 12.28
CA LYS A 47 -4.15 -7.54 13.51
C LYS A 47 -3.63 -8.55 14.51
N ASP A 48 -4.37 -9.63 14.74
CA ASP A 48 -3.98 -10.67 15.67
C ASP A 48 -2.70 -11.38 15.21
N LYS A 49 -2.61 -11.68 13.90
CA LYS A 49 -1.39 -12.25 13.33
C LYS A 49 -0.20 -11.33 13.49
N LEU A 50 -0.36 -10.01 13.30
CA LEU A 50 0.73 -9.06 13.47
C LEU A 50 1.22 -9.03 14.92
N CYS A 51 0.32 -9.09 15.91
CA CYS A 51 0.67 -9.17 17.31
C CYS A 51 1.43 -10.46 17.63
N VAL A 52 0.95 -11.61 17.15
CA VAL A 52 1.63 -12.90 17.34
C VAL A 52 3.04 -12.88 16.75
N LEU A 53 3.20 -12.34 15.54
CA LEU A 53 4.52 -12.18 14.92
C LEU A 53 5.42 -11.26 15.73
N ALA A 54 4.88 -10.13 16.22
CA ALA A 54 5.64 -9.22 17.06
C ALA A 54 6.11 -9.88 18.35
N ASP A 55 5.32 -10.76 18.97
CA ASP A 55 5.73 -11.54 20.15
C ASP A 55 6.81 -12.57 19.81
N GLU A 56 6.68 -13.24 18.67
CA GLU A 56 7.64 -14.25 18.22
C GLU A 56 9.03 -13.67 17.93
N TYR A 57 9.07 -12.50 17.29
CA TYR A 57 10.32 -11.89 16.80
C TYR A 57 10.87 -10.75 17.68
N ASP A 58 10.24 -10.41 18.81
CA ASP A 58 10.65 -9.29 19.70
C ASP A 58 12.12 -9.37 20.13
N SER A 59 12.64 -10.59 20.36
CA SER A 59 14.04 -10.83 20.77
C SER A 59 15.04 -10.83 19.61
N GLN A 60 14.57 -11.03 18.39
CA GLN A 60 15.37 -11.10 17.17
C GLN A 60 14.66 -10.40 16.00
N PRO A 61 14.47 -9.08 16.08
CA PRO A 61 13.74 -8.35 15.05
C PRO A 61 14.45 -8.44 13.71
N PHE A 62 13.69 -8.30 12.64
CA PHE A 62 14.21 -8.19 11.27
C PHE A 62 15.01 -6.90 11.14
N ASP A 63 16.00 -6.86 10.22
CA ASP A 63 16.69 -5.62 9.90
C ASP A 63 15.73 -4.64 9.21
N TYR A 64 14.84 -5.19 8.36
CA TYR A 64 13.83 -4.43 7.63
C TYR A 64 12.47 -5.15 7.69
N VAL A 65 11.41 -4.37 7.89
CA VAL A 65 10.03 -4.78 7.62
C VAL A 65 9.54 -3.96 6.44
N PHE A 66 9.03 -4.62 5.43
CA PHE A 66 8.51 -3.99 4.22
C PHE A 66 7.01 -4.29 4.07
N ASP A 67 6.24 -3.24 3.95
CA ASP A 67 4.79 -3.27 3.90
C ASP A 67 4.27 -2.55 2.66
N ILE A 68 3.24 -3.12 2.00
CA ILE A 68 2.56 -2.48 0.88
C ILE A 68 1.10 -2.25 1.24
N ASN A 69 0.72 -1.00 1.50
CA ASN A 69 -0.68 -0.56 1.69
C ASN A 69 -1.47 -1.31 2.78
N THR A 70 -0.84 -1.96 3.77
CA THR A 70 -1.60 -2.77 4.76
C THR A 70 -2.37 -1.94 5.78
N LYS A 71 -1.93 -0.70 6.06
CA LYS A 71 -2.55 0.22 7.06
C LYS A 71 -2.61 -0.37 8.47
N LEU A 72 -1.56 -1.09 8.88
CA LEU A 72 -1.48 -1.75 10.18
C LEU A 72 -0.60 -1.04 11.21
N ASP A 73 -0.14 0.17 10.92
CA ASP A 73 0.84 0.93 11.70
C ASP A 73 0.39 1.17 13.15
N ALA A 74 -0.89 1.40 13.36
CA ALA A 74 -1.46 1.66 14.68
C ALA A 74 -1.71 0.41 15.52
N VAL A 75 -1.36 -0.79 15.05
CA VAL A 75 -1.56 -2.03 15.81
C VAL A 75 -0.54 -2.12 16.94
N CYS A 76 -1.06 -2.19 18.18
CA CYS A 76 -0.29 -2.29 19.41
C CYS A 76 -0.57 -3.59 20.14
N ASP A 77 0.39 -4.03 20.95
CA ASP A 77 0.16 -5.05 21.98
C ASP A 77 -0.62 -4.49 23.20
N ASP A 78 -0.92 -5.35 24.15
CA ASP A 78 -1.67 -4.97 25.39
C ASP A 78 -0.91 -3.96 26.26
N SER A 79 0.40 -3.78 26.06
CA SER A 79 1.22 -2.77 26.75
C SER A 79 1.31 -1.44 26.00
N GLY A 80 0.69 -1.35 24.83
CA GLY A 80 0.68 -0.15 23.98
C GLY A 80 1.93 0.00 23.10
N ARG A 81 2.77 -1.04 22.95
CA ARG A 81 3.92 -1.01 22.04
C ARG A 81 3.47 -1.35 20.62
N TYR A 82 3.88 -0.57 19.66
CA TYR A 82 3.57 -0.82 18.25
C TYR A 82 4.22 -2.12 17.75
N CYS A 83 3.42 -2.96 17.09
CA CYS A 83 3.90 -4.25 16.58
C CYS A 83 5.01 -4.08 15.54
N PHE A 84 4.94 -3.07 14.69
CA PHE A 84 5.99 -2.78 13.70
C PHE A 84 7.34 -2.43 14.36
N ASP A 85 7.34 -1.65 15.45
CA ASP A 85 8.56 -1.29 16.18
C ASP A 85 9.25 -2.50 16.86
N ARG A 86 8.50 -3.58 17.08
CA ARG A 86 8.98 -4.84 17.65
C ARG A 86 9.48 -5.80 16.57
N LEU A 87 8.86 -5.77 15.40
CA LEU A 87 9.17 -6.64 14.29
C LEU A 87 10.45 -6.26 13.56
N GLY A 88 10.74 -4.98 13.42
CA GLY A 88 11.84 -4.52 12.59
C GLY A 88 12.62 -3.35 13.16
N LYS A 89 13.92 -3.31 12.83
CA LYS A 89 14.80 -2.17 13.13
C LYS A 89 14.49 -0.96 12.27
N ALA A 90 14.04 -1.19 11.03
CA ALA A 90 13.52 -0.17 10.12
C ALA A 90 12.25 -0.68 9.44
N VAL A 91 11.24 0.16 9.37
CA VAL A 91 9.96 -0.12 8.74
C VAL A 91 9.85 0.71 7.49
N TRP A 92 9.55 0.07 6.36
CA TRP A 92 9.36 0.70 5.07
C TRP A 92 7.93 0.44 4.57
N HIS A 93 7.15 1.50 4.43
CA HIS A 93 5.82 1.43 3.83
C HIS A 93 5.87 1.92 2.39
N TYR A 94 5.54 1.05 1.46
CA TYR A 94 5.34 1.44 0.07
C TYR A 94 3.88 1.79 -0.15
N ILE A 95 3.58 3.08 -0.27
CA ILE A 95 2.23 3.59 -0.49
C ILE A 95 2.00 3.81 -1.98
N LEU A 96 0.96 3.16 -2.49
CA LEU A 96 0.60 3.16 -3.91
C LEU A 96 -0.51 4.17 -4.24
N ASP A 97 -1.22 4.62 -3.20
CA ASP A 97 -2.28 5.62 -3.32
C ASP A 97 -1.77 6.99 -2.84
N HIS A 98 -2.57 8.04 -3.06
CA HIS A 98 -2.24 9.35 -2.52
C HIS A 98 -2.10 9.30 -0.99
N PRO A 99 -1.05 9.93 -0.40
CA PRO A 99 -0.76 9.85 1.04
C PRO A 99 -1.92 10.21 1.96
N PHE A 100 -2.84 11.04 1.51
CA PHE A 100 -4.06 11.40 2.25
C PHE A 100 -4.90 10.17 2.63
N TYR A 101 -4.97 9.16 1.76
CA TYR A 101 -5.68 7.90 2.06
C TYR A 101 -4.99 7.04 3.12
N HIS A 102 -3.74 7.36 3.45
CA HIS A 102 -2.92 6.71 4.46
C HIS A 102 -2.74 7.57 5.72
N HIS A 103 -3.52 8.66 5.87
CA HIS A 103 -3.36 9.61 6.98
C HIS A 103 -3.31 8.92 8.35
N ASP A 104 -4.22 7.98 8.60
CA ASP A 104 -4.28 7.27 9.87
C ASP A 104 -3.05 6.40 10.16
N SER A 105 -2.41 5.86 9.15
CA SER A 105 -1.15 5.14 9.23
C SER A 105 0.02 6.09 9.39
N LEU A 106 0.12 7.10 8.52
CA LEU A 106 1.26 8.02 8.47
C LEU A 106 1.40 8.90 9.71
N LYS A 107 0.32 9.15 10.46
CA LYS A 107 0.38 9.90 11.73
C LYS A 107 0.91 9.08 12.91
N VAL A 108 1.05 7.75 12.78
CA VAL A 108 1.53 6.88 13.85
C VAL A 108 3.02 7.11 14.09
N PRO A 109 3.46 7.43 15.32
CA PRO A 109 4.86 7.78 15.58
C PRO A 109 5.73 6.52 15.80
N LEU A 110 5.87 5.68 14.75
CA LEU A 110 6.82 4.57 14.78
C LEU A 110 8.26 5.10 14.85
N LYS A 111 9.14 4.39 15.54
CA LYS A 111 10.53 4.84 15.81
C LYS A 111 11.35 5.03 14.55
N ASN A 112 11.19 4.13 13.58
CA ASN A 112 11.99 4.12 12.35
C ASN A 112 11.10 3.91 11.12
N MET A 113 10.04 4.74 10.99
CA MET A 113 9.16 4.74 9.84
C MET A 113 9.84 5.40 8.65
N ASN A 114 9.86 4.71 7.53
CA ASN A 114 10.32 5.21 6.25
C ASN A 114 9.24 4.95 5.20
N ILE A 115 9.11 5.86 4.25
CA ILE A 115 8.08 5.78 3.21
C ILE A 115 8.72 5.67 1.85
N ILE A 116 8.12 4.83 1.01
CA ILE A 116 8.32 4.84 -0.43
C ILE A 116 7.02 5.32 -1.07
N CYS A 117 7.11 6.34 -1.90
CA CYS A 117 5.96 6.90 -2.61
C CYS A 117 6.22 6.95 -4.13
N LEU A 118 5.18 7.24 -4.91
CA LEU A 118 5.24 7.10 -6.37
C LEU A 118 5.83 8.32 -7.08
N ASP A 119 5.71 9.52 -6.49
CA ASP A 119 6.11 10.76 -7.14
C ASP A 119 6.54 11.87 -6.15
N GLU A 120 7.12 12.93 -6.68
CA GLU A 120 7.64 14.06 -5.91
C GLU A 120 6.55 14.88 -5.20
N MET A 121 5.32 14.90 -5.72
CA MET A 121 4.22 15.61 -5.06
C MET A 121 3.76 14.85 -3.81
N HIS A 122 3.70 13.51 -3.88
CA HIS A 122 3.45 12.66 -2.72
C HIS A 122 4.55 12.84 -1.67
N LYS A 123 5.82 12.82 -2.09
CA LYS A 123 6.95 13.06 -1.19
C LYS A 123 6.83 14.41 -0.49
N LYS A 124 6.60 15.49 -1.24
CA LYS A 124 6.43 16.83 -0.69
C LYS A 124 5.30 16.88 0.34
N PHE A 125 4.15 16.30 0.03
CA PHE A 125 3.03 16.22 0.95
C PHE A 125 3.39 15.50 2.25
N ILE A 126 4.12 14.38 2.16
CA ILE A 126 4.56 13.59 3.31
C ILE A 126 5.54 14.41 4.17
N ASP A 127 6.58 14.98 3.56
CA ASP A 127 7.61 15.75 4.26
C ASP A 127 7.02 16.98 5.01
N GLU A 128 6.02 17.65 4.41
CA GLU A 128 5.36 18.81 5.00
C GLU A 128 4.34 18.43 6.10
N THR A 129 3.68 17.26 5.97
CA THR A 129 2.56 16.87 6.84
C THR A 129 2.99 15.99 8.01
N TYR A 130 4.01 15.13 7.82
CA TYR A 130 4.42 14.11 8.78
C TYR A 130 5.92 14.21 9.14
N PRO A 131 6.35 15.24 9.87
CA PRO A 131 7.77 15.52 10.14
C PRO A 131 8.46 14.46 11.01
N HIS A 132 7.73 13.53 11.61
CA HIS A 132 8.28 12.42 12.39
C HIS A 132 8.75 11.24 11.52
N ILE A 133 8.37 11.20 10.23
CA ILE A 133 8.82 10.17 9.31
C ILE A 133 10.31 10.34 9.07
N ASN A 134 11.07 9.25 9.27
CA ASN A 134 12.53 9.28 9.24
C ASN A 134 13.09 9.54 7.82
N SER A 135 12.47 8.95 6.80
CA SER A 135 12.87 9.09 5.40
C SER A 135 11.66 8.91 4.46
N CYS A 136 11.61 9.71 3.41
CA CYS A 136 10.67 9.52 2.31
C CYS A 136 11.42 9.54 0.97
N ILE A 137 11.29 8.47 0.20
CA ILE A 137 11.92 8.33 -1.12
C ILE A 137 10.87 8.13 -2.21
N VAL A 138 11.18 8.63 -3.41
CA VAL A 138 10.36 8.41 -4.60
C VAL A 138 10.88 7.20 -5.34
N LEU A 139 10.03 6.19 -5.49
CA LEU A 139 10.30 5.01 -6.29
C LEU A 139 9.04 4.64 -7.08
N PRO A 140 8.99 4.94 -8.37
CA PRO A 140 7.87 4.53 -9.22
C PRO A 140 7.74 3.01 -9.28
N LEU A 141 6.51 2.53 -9.51
CA LEU A 141 6.28 1.11 -9.73
C LEU A 141 7.12 0.60 -10.91
N ALA A 142 7.85 -0.47 -10.66
CA ALA A 142 8.55 -1.21 -11.70
C ALA A 142 7.64 -2.34 -12.24
N ALA A 143 7.81 -2.67 -13.52
CA ALA A 143 7.21 -3.85 -14.10
C ALA A 143 8.28 -4.92 -14.32
N LYS A 144 7.92 -6.18 -14.10
CA LYS A 144 8.78 -7.29 -14.51
C LYS A 144 8.93 -7.25 -16.03
N GLN A 145 10.15 -7.44 -16.51
CA GLN A 145 10.37 -7.57 -17.95
C GLN A 145 9.50 -8.69 -18.51
N ALA A 146 8.80 -8.43 -19.61
CA ALA A 146 7.96 -9.43 -20.25
C ALA A 146 8.81 -10.63 -20.70
N GLU A 147 8.33 -11.82 -20.41
CA GLU A 147 8.97 -13.06 -20.90
C GLU A 147 8.94 -13.11 -22.42
N SER A 148 9.88 -13.87 -23.01
CA SER A 148 9.97 -14.07 -24.46
C SER A 148 8.64 -14.64 -25.01
N GLY A 149 8.16 -14.13 -26.13
CA GLY A 149 6.95 -14.63 -26.79
C GLY A 149 5.81 -13.64 -26.93
N LEU A 150 6.05 -12.35 -26.63
CA LEU A 150 5.08 -11.31 -26.95
C LEU A 150 4.82 -11.27 -28.46
N LYS A 151 3.55 -11.31 -28.85
CA LYS A 151 3.14 -11.08 -30.23
C LYS A 151 3.68 -9.71 -30.69
N PRO A 152 4.24 -9.59 -31.91
CA PRO A 152 4.51 -8.29 -32.53
C PRO A 152 3.27 -7.40 -32.47
N TYR A 153 3.47 -6.07 -32.45
CA TYR A 153 2.38 -5.11 -32.25
C TYR A 153 1.24 -5.29 -33.27
N ASP A 154 1.59 -5.50 -34.53
CA ASP A 154 0.70 -5.73 -35.68
C ASP A 154 -0.07 -7.07 -35.62
N MET A 155 0.36 -8.01 -34.76
CA MET A 155 -0.28 -9.30 -34.54
C MET A 155 -1.08 -9.37 -33.25
N ARG A 156 -1.27 -8.26 -32.53
CA ARG A 156 -2.06 -8.21 -31.30
C ARG A 156 -3.54 -8.09 -31.61
N ASP A 157 -4.33 -8.78 -30.81
CA ASP A 157 -5.79 -8.86 -31.03
C ASP A 157 -6.53 -7.56 -30.61
N ASN A 158 -5.88 -6.68 -29.85
CA ASN A 158 -6.43 -5.41 -29.36
C ASN A 158 -5.42 -4.29 -29.51
N ASP A 159 -5.85 -3.16 -30.04
CA ASP A 159 -5.02 -1.95 -30.18
C ASP A 159 -4.81 -1.25 -28.84
N LEU A 160 -5.84 -1.28 -27.99
CA LEU A 160 -5.85 -0.67 -26.67
C LEU A 160 -6.64 -1.53 -25.69
N ILE A 161 -6.07 -1.79 -24.51
CA ILE A 161 -6.75 -2.43 -23.40
C ILE A 161 -6.75 -1.45 -22.23
N PHE A 162 -7.94 -1.11 -21.73
CA PHE A 162 -8.12 -0.35 -20.50
C PHE A 162 -8.59 -1.31 -19.41
N THR A 163 -7.71 -1.56 -18.43
CA THR A 163 -8.03 -2.41 -17.27
C THR A 163 -8.47 -1.54 -16.11
N ALA A 164 -9.73 -1.63 -15.73
CA ALA A 164 -10.27 -0.91 -14.59
C ALA A 164 -11.36 -1.73 -13.90
N SER A 165 -11.58 -1.46 -12.60
CA SER A 165 -12.74 -1.97 -11.90
C SER A 165 -13.96 -1.14 -12.30
N TYR A 166 -15.00 -1.80 -12.80
CA TYR A 166 -16.28 -1.15 -13.04
C TYR A 166 -17.01 -0.97 -11.71
N THR A 167 -17.41 0.24 -11.42
CA THR A 167 -18.33 0.56 -10.33
C THR A 167 -19.59 1.18 -10.94
N ASP A 168 -20.73 0.54 -10.71
CA ASP A 168 -22.01 1.06 -11.15
C ASP A 168 -22.28 2.41 -10.49
N PRO A 169 -22.41 3.52 -11.26
CA PRO A 169 -22.65 4.84 -10.71
C PRO A 169 -23.90 4.91 -9.83
N ASP A 170 -24.94 4.15 -10.19
CA ASP A 170 -26.19 4.11 -9.43
C ASP A 170 -25.98 3.50 -8.03
N MET A 171 -25.08 2.53 -7.90
CA MET A 171 -24.72 1.96 -6.59
C MET A 171 -24.01 2.96 -5.69
N VAL A 172 -23.18 3.83 -6.25
CA VAL A 172 -22.50 4.92 -5.49
C VAL A 172 -23.53 5.94 -5.06
N TYR A 173 -24.42 6.35 -5.96
CA TYR A 173 -25.51 7.28 -5.68
C TYR A 173 -26.45 6.75 -4.59
N PHE A 174 -26.88 5.50 -4.67
CA PHE A 174 -27.73 4.88 -3.66
C PHE A 174 -27.06 4.77 -2.28
N LYS A 175 -25.76 4.52 -2.22
CA LYS A 175 -25.00 4.52 -0.97
C LYS A 175 -24.91 5.91 -0.36
N ALA A 176 -24.62 6.94 -1.15
CA ALA A 176 -24.59 8.33 -0.70
C ALA A 176 -25.97 8.77 -0.17
N LYS A 177 -27.04 8.47 -0.90
CA LYS A 177 -28.43 8.80 -0.51
C LYS A 177 -28.88 8.16 0.80
N LYS A 178 -28.31 6.99 1.16
CA LYS A 178 -28.63 6.32 2.44
C LYS A 178 -27.92 6.94 3.63
N GLN A 179 -26.84 7.68 3.42
CA GLN A 179 -26.02 8.21 4.50
C GLN A 179 -26.48 9.58 4.98
N ASP A 180 -26.83 10.49 4.08
CA ASP A 180 -27.29 11.84 4.45
C ASP A 180 -27.91 12.57 3.25
N SER A 181 -29.00 13.31 3.44
CA SER A 181 -29.64 14.10 2.39
C SER A 181 -28.77 15.27 1.90
N GLU A 182 -27.99 15.90 2.79
CA GLU A 182 -27.08 17.01 2.43
C GLU A 182 -25.97 16.54 1.47
N ASN A 183 -25.47 15.32 1.64
CA ASN A 183 -24.47 14.75 0.74
C ASN A 183 -25.02 14.48 -0.67
N VAL A 184 -26.33 14.23 -0.80
CA VAL A 184 -26.97 14.05 -2.13
C VAL A 184 -27.02 15.36 -2.89
N ASP A 185 -27.36 16.44 -2.23
CA ASP A 185 -27.43 17.78 -2.86
C ASP A 185 -26.05 18.25 -3.27
N PHE A 186 -25.03 18.02 -2.43
CA PHE A 186 -23.64 18.27 -2.77
C PHE A 186 -23.22 17.46 -4.02
N PHE A 187 -23.52 16.16 -4.04
CA PHE A 187 -23.15 15.27 -5.15
C PHE A 187 -23.84 15.66 -6.45
N ASN A 188 -25.11 16.00 -6.39
CA ASN A 188 -25.86 16.48 -7.56
C ASN A 188 -25.31 17.82 -8.08
N THR A 189 -25.02 18.76 -7.19
CA THR A 189 -24.44 20.05 -7.55
C THR A 189 -23.05 19.87 -8.19
N PHE A 190 -22.21 19.04 -7.60
CA PHE A 190 -20.87 18.75 -8.11
C PHE A 190 -20.91 18.07 -9.48
N THR A 191 -21.80 17.09 -9.64
CA THR A 191 -22.01 16.40 -10.92
C THR A 191 -22.50 17.38 -12.00
N GLN A 192 -23.40 18.30 -11.65
CA GLN A 192 -23.88 19.31 -12.60
C GLN A 192 -22.75 20.28 -13.02
N ILE A 193 -21.90 20.69 -12.07
CA ILE A 193 -20.73 21.54 -12.36
C ILE A 193 -19.79 20.85 -13.36
N LEU A 194 -19.50 19.56 -13.17
CA LEU A 194 -18.64 18.79 -14.09
C LEU A 194 -19.28 18.62 -15.47
N PHE A 195 -20.61 18.44 -15.52
CA PHE A 195 -21.33 18.36 -16.80
C PHE A 195 -21.31 19.68 -17.56
N ASP A 196 -21.45 20.79 -16.86
CA ASP A 196 -21.47 22.12 -17.45
C ASP A 196 -20.06 22.64 -17.83
N ASN A 197 -19.00 22.03 -17.29
CA ASN A 197 -17.60 22.39 -17.50
C ASN A 197 -16.74 21.15 -17.77
N PRO A 198 -16.88 20.54 -18.95
CA PRO A 198 -16.19 19.29 -19.29
C PRO A 198 -14.66 19.41 -19.39
N GLU A 199 -14.12 20.64 -19.32
CA GLU A 199 -12.69 20.93 -19.30
C GLU A 199 -12.07 20.96 -17.90
N LEU A 200 -12.87 20.85 -16.83
CA LEU A 200 -12.38 20.73 -15.45
C LEU A 200 -11.95 19.29 -15.16
#